data_493b4225344e7a8b6f74e54978a7f4c0
#
_entry.id   493b4225344e7a8b6f74e54978a7f4c0
#
_cell.length_a   1.000
_cell.length_b   1.000
_cell.length_c   1.000
_cell.angle_alpha   90.00
_cell.angle_beta   90.00
_cell.angle_gamma   90.00
#
_symmetry.space_group_name_H-M   'P 1'
#
loop_
_entity.id
_entity.type
_entity.pdbx_description
1 polymer ?
#
loop_
_entity_poly.entity_id
_entity_poly.type
_entity_poly.pdbx_seq_one_letter_code
_entity_poly.pdbx_strand_id
1 'polypeptide(L)'
;MTRDDSDLPAPRRVAAGIDIERVTGWFAEHIPAAAPPLRFDLITGGRSNLTYRVQDESGSRWVLRRPPTGHVLASAHDVVREFRILDLLAGGPVPVPPVLGCCADHAVTGADFYVMEYVDGIVAADAASAAAIPEASRAVASRNIVDTLAAVHAVDTTTGPLAEMRRSGSYLERQLRRWHRQLTLGGLGPGPLWEVHDLLTRRMPDERWTGITHGDFRPGNLLIGVDGTVRAVLDWELWTVGDVMADIGWLAAAWTSAEPFGWAPDPAAGYLDIDTVLARYADATGRALDDLSYYQAFALWRLAAIAEGVAARFRAGVMGEQDIDVTELSERPARLAESARAVLTG
;
A
#
# COMPACT_ATOMS: atom_id res chain seq x y z
N MET A 1 -38.42 -34.59 -24.15
CA MET A 1 -37.51 -33.57 -24.64
C MET A 1 -37.45 -32.47 -23.60
N THR A 2 -36.68 -32.74 -22.54
CA THR A 2 -36.44 -31.83 -21.40
C THR A 2 -35.31 -30.89 -21.78
N ARG A 3 -35.58 -29.57 -21.81
CA ARG A 3 -34.56 -28.56 -21.97
C ARG A 3 -33.65 -28.58 -20.77
N ASP A 4 -32.36 -28.70 -21.02
CA ASP A 4 -31.28 -28.60 -20.06
C ASP A 4 -31.15 -27.11 -19.64
N ASP A 5 -31.41 -26.85 -18.34
CA ASP A 5 -31.39 -25.50 -17.73
C ASP A 5 -29.99 -25.09 -17.27
N SER A 6 -28.91 -25.67 -17.81
CA SER A 6 -27.52 -25.43 -17.38
C SER A 6 -26.82 -24.23 -18.03
N ASP A 7 -27.51 -23.44 -18.88
CA ASP A 7 -26.90 -22.34 -19.65
C ASP A 7 -27.38 -20.94 -19.23
N LEU A 8 -27.79 -20.77 -17.99
CA LEU A 8 -28.00 -19.44 -17.45
C LEU A 8 -26.64 -18.83 -17.10
N PRO A 9 -26.26 -17.66 -17.68
CA PRO A 9 -25.05 -16.97 -17.28
C PRO A 9 -25.13 -16.65 -15.78
N ALA A 10 -24.04 -16.95 -15.05
CA ALA A 10 -23.93 -16.64 -13.62
C ALA A 10 -24.39 -15.19 -13.36
N PRO A 11 -25.13 -14.94 -12.25
CA PRO A 11 -25.65 -13.60 -11.97
C PRO A 11 -24.51 -12.61 -11.99
N ARG A 12 -24.59 -11.58 -12.86
CA ARG A 12 -23.64 -10.46 -12.90
C ARG A 12 -23.52 -9.94 -11.48
N ARG A 13 -22.38 -10.15 -10.82
CA ARG A 13 -22.09 -9.50 -9.54
C ARG A 13 -22.15 -8.01 -9.78
N VAL A 14 -23.15 -7.35 -9.22
CA VAL A 14 -23.29 -5.89 -9.26
C VAL A 14 -21.99 -5.33 -8.66
N ALA A 15 -21.23 -4.57 -9.44
CA ALA A 15 -19.99 -3.97 -8.97
C ALA A 15 -20.34 -2.94 -7.89
N ALA A 16 -19.96 -3.20 -6.63
CA ALA A 16 -20.35 -2.36 -5.49
C ALA A 16 -19.92 -0.89 -5.71
N GLY A 17 -20.88 0.04 -5.64
CA GLY A 17 -20.61 1.46 -5.84
C GLY A 17 -20.29 1.88 -7.27
N ILE A 18 -20.53 1.04 -8.27
CA ILE A 18 -20.41 1.37 -9.71
C ILE A 18 -21.81 1.43 -10.32
N ASP A 19 -22.20 2.60 -10.79
CA ASP A 19 -23.30 2.77 -11.74
C ASP A 19 -22.73 2.60 -13.14
N ILE A 20 -22.99 1.43 -13.74
CA ILE A 20 -22.36 1.03 -15.00
C ILE A 20 -22.68 2.02 -16.12
N GLU A 21 -23.91 2.51 -16.21
CA GLU A 21 -24.33 3.43 -17.26
C GLU A 21 -23.61 4.78 -17.13
N ARG A 22 -23.63 5.36 -15.95
CA ARG A 22 -22.99 6.65 -15.67
C ARG A 22 -21.47 6.60 -15.81
N VAL A 23 -20.84 5.54 -15.30
CA VAL A 23 -19.38 5.35 -15.42
C VAL A 23 -19.01 5.12 -16.89
N THR A 24 -19.81 4.36 -17.66
CA THR A 24 -19.57 4.17 -19.09
C THR A 24 -19.69 5.51 -19.85
N GLY A 25 -20.67 6.35 -19.49
CA GLY A 25 -20.79 7.70 -20.04
C GLY A 25 -19.55 8.56 -19.75
N TRP A 26 -19.06 8.54 -18.49
CA TRP A 26 -17.84 9.24 -18.11
C TRP A 26 -16.61 8.73 -18.89
N PHE A 27 -16.48 7.40 -19.08
CA PHE A 27 -15.41 6.82 -19.87
C PHE A 27 -15.45 7.30 -21.33
N ALA A 28 -16.63 7.36 -21.94
CA ALA A 28 -16.79 7.82 -23.31
C ALA A 28 -16.33 9.28 -23.52
N GLU A 29 -16.47 10.12 -22.48
CA GLU A 29 -16.06 11.53 -22.52
C GLU A 29 -14.57 11.74 -22.23
N HIS A 30 -13.97 10.92 -21.37
CA HIS A 30 -12.63 11.17 -20.81
C HIS A 30 -11.58 10.17 -21.28
N ILE A 31 -11.96 9.00 -21.79
CA ILE A 31 -11.06 7.94 -22.26
C ILE A 31 -11.44 7.54 -23.68
N PRO A 32 -11.02 8.32 -24.69
CA PRO A 32 -11.43 8.10 -26.08
C PRO A 32 -11.06 6.73 -26.65
N ALA A 33 -10.08 6.04 -26.03
CA ALA A 33 -9.68 4.68 -26.43
C ALA A 33 -10.65 3.59 -25.97
N ALA A 34 -11.60 3.90 -25.06
CA ALA A 34 -12.54 2.93 -24.54
C ALA A 34 -13.72 2.71 -25.49
N ALA A 35 -13.99 1.45 -25.84
CA ALA A 35 -15.09 1.03 -26.72
C ALA A 35 -16.17 0.29 -25.89
N PRO A 36 -17.25 0.96 -25.44
CA PRO A 36 -18.34 0.31 -24.70
C PRO A 36 -18.98 -0.85 -25.51
N PRO A 37 -19.59 -1.85 -24.80
CA PRO A 37 -19.85 -1.89 -23.35
C PRO A 37 -18.64 -2.20 -22.49
N LEU A 38 -18.63 -1.66 -21.27
CA LEU A 38 -17.57 -1.88 -20.29
C LEU A 38 -17.98 -2.95 -19.26
N ARG A 39 -17.02 -3.78 -18.88
CA ARG A 39 -17.14 -4.76 -17.79
C ARG A 39 -16.27 -4.35 -16.61
N PHE A 40 -16.80 -4.50 -15.40
CA PHE A 40 -16.12 -4.13 -14.16
C PHE A 40 -15.95 -5.38 -13.29
N ASP A 41 -14.70 -5.79 -13.07
CA ASP A 41 -14.35 -6.93 -12.21
C ASP A 41 -13.59 -6.39 -11.00
N LEU A 42 -14.09 -6.66 -9.78
CA LEU A 42 -13.42 -6.25 -8.55
C LEU A 42 -12.09 -7.00 -8.41
N ILE A 43 -11.00 -6.25 -8.29
CA ILE A 43 -9.70 -6.82 -7.94
C ILE A 43 -9.71 -7.06 -6.44
N THR A 44 -9.72 -8.34 -6.04
CA THR A 44 -9.72 -8.76 -4.64
C THR A 44 -8.33 -8.63 -4.05
N GLY A 45 -8.23 -8.19 -2.78
CA GLY A 45 -6.97 -8.06 -2.06
C GLY A 45 -6.71 -6.68 -1.45
N GLY A 46 -7.32 -5.60 -1.96
CA GLY A 46 -7.28 -4.28 -1.33
C GLY A 46 -8.26 -4.21 -0.14
N ARG A 47 -7.77 -3.73 1.03
CA ARG A 47 -8.60 -3.61 2.24
C ARG A 47 -9.14 -2.20 2.46
N SER A 48 -8.62 -1.20 1.74
CA SER A 48 -8.92 0.22 1.94
C SER A 48 -9.85 0.76 0.85
N ASN A 49 -9.44 0.72 -0.41
CA ASN A 49 -10.19 1.24 -1.55
C ASN A 49 -10.71 0.11 -2.45
N LEU A 50 -11.86 0.34 -3.11
CA LEU A 50 -12.36 -0.57 -4.13
C LEU A 50 -11.60 -0.32 -5.44
N THR A 51 -11.00 -1.37 -5.96
CA THR A 51 -10.20 -1.34 -7.20
C THR A 51 -10.84 -2.28 -8.20
N TYR A 52 -11.24 -1.76 -9.36
CA TYR A 52 -11.88 -2.51 -10.43
C TYR A 52 -11.00 -2.60 -11.66
N ARG A 53 -10.84 -3.80 -12.19
CA ARG A 53 -10.43 -3.95 -13.58
C ARG A 53 -11.61 -3.58 -14.46
N VAL A 54 -11.41 -2.62 -15.36
CA VAL A 54 -12.36 -2.23 -16.38
C VAL A 54 -11.89 -2.80 -17.71
N GLN A 55 -12.76 -3.45 -18.47
CA GLN A 55 -12.43 -4.03 -19.76
C GLN A 55 -13.53 -3.73 -20.75
N ASP A 56 -13.15 -3.35 -21.97
CA ASP A 56 -14.08 -3.18 -23.10
C ASP A 56 -14.16 -4.43 -24.00
N GLU A 57 -14.99 -4.36 -25.03
CA GLU A 57 -15.13 -5.46 -26.00
C GLU A 57 -13.89 -5.66 -26.88
N SER A 58 -13.04 -4.65 -27.04
CA SER A 58 -11.80 -4.76 -27.81
C SER A 58 -10.70 -5.51 -27.04
N GLY A 59 -10.90 -5.73 -25.72
CA GLY A 59 -9.93 -6.31 -24.83
C GLY A 59 -8.99 -5.29 -24.17
N SER A 60 -9.19 -4.00 -24.40
CA SER A 60 -8.47 -2.94 -23.73
C SER A 60 -8.84 -2.92 -22.24
N ARG A 61 -7.86 -2.62 -21.38
CA ARG A 61 -8.01 -2.74 -19.92
C ARG A 61 -7.54 -1.49 -19.20
N TRP A 62 -8.30 -1.13 -18.17
CA TRP A 62 -8.00 -0.02 -17.26
C TRP A 62 -8.23 -0.45 -15.82
N VAL A 63 -7.82 0.38 -14.87
CA VAL A 63 -8.13 0.23 -13.45
C VAL A 63 -8.90 1.46 -13.00
N LEU A 64 -10.06 1.25 -12.38
CA LEU A 64 -10.83 2.27 -11.69
C LEU A 64 -10.68 2.07 -10.18
N ARG A 65 -10.26 3.12 -9.47
CA ARG A 65 -10.10 3.10 -8.01
C ARG A 65 -10.99 4.14 -7.34
N ARG A 66 -11.72 3.73 -6.32
CA ARG A 66 -12.65 4.56 -5.55
C ARG A 66 -12.67 4.19 -4.08
N PRO A 67 -13.12 5.09 -3.17
CA PRO A 67 -13.39 4.73 -1.78
C PRO A 67 -14.41 3.59 -1.64
N PRO A 68 -14.39 2.84 -0.53
CA PRO A 68 -15.39 1.83 -0.26
C PRO A 68 -16.79 2.43 -0.13
N THR A 69 -17.82 1.58 -0.30
CA THR A 69 -19.22 1.99 -0.09
C THR A 69 -19.55 1.94 1.40
N GLY A 70 -20.01 3.05 1.98
CA GLY A 70 -20.41 3.15 3.39
C GLY A 70 -19.89 4.43 4.04
N HIS A 71 -20.19 4.61 5.34
CA HIS A 71 -19.69 5.74 6.11
C HIS A 71 -18.20 5.58 6.41
N VAL A 72 -17.36 6.23 5.60
CA VAL A 72 -15.90 6.26 5.76
C VAL A 72 -15.51 7.68 6.14
N LEU A 73 -14.56 7.81 7.07
CA LEU A 73 -13.96 9.11 7.36
C LEU A 73 -13.31 9.65 6.07
N ALA A 74 -13.77 10.78 5.57
CA ALA A 74 -13.35 11.38 4.30
C ALA A 74 -11.82 11.57 4.16
N SER A 75 -11.09 11.61 5.27
CA SER A 75 -9.64 11.74 5.29
C SER A 75 -8.86 10.41 5.18
N ALA A 76 -9.54 9.26 5.23
CA ALA A 76 -8.89 7.94 5.27
C ALA A 76 -8.72 7.31 3.88
N HIS A 77 -9.47 7.78 2.87
CA HIS A 77 -9.52 7.19 1.53
C HIS A 77 -9.57 8.28 0.46
N ASP A 78 -8.56 9.16 0.48
CA ASP A 78 -8.44 10.30 -0.44
C ASP A 78 -7.84 9.85 -1.77
N VAL A 79 -8.69 9.32 -2.66
CA VAL A 79 -8.28 8.86 -3.99
C VAL A 79 -7.83 10.00 -4.90
N VAL A 80 -8.29 11.24 -4.64
CA VAL A 80 -7.83 12.43 -5.38
C VAL A 80 -6.37 12.74 -5.04
N ARG A 81 -5.98 12.58 -3.78
CA ARG A 81 -4.59 12.73 -3.34
C ARG A 81 -3.70 11.63 -3.92
N GLU A 82 -4.21 10.40 -4.03
CA GLU A 82 -3.52 9.30 -4.69
C GLU A 82 -3.34 9.56 -6.19
N PHE A 83 -4.39 10.01 -6.88
CA PHE A 83 -4.32 10.45 -8.27
C PHE A 83 -3.23 11.51 -8.48
N ARG A 84 -3.19 12.54 -7.62
CA ARG A 84 -2.22 13.65 -7.75
C ARG A 84 -0.77 13.20 -7.68
N ILE A 85 -0.43 12.27 -6.78
CA ILE A 85 0.95 11.79 -6.71
C ILE A 85 1.31 10.94 -7.92
N LEU A 86 0.41 10.11 -8.42
CA LEU A 86 0.64 9.33 -9.63
C LEU A 86 0.86 10.24 -10.85
N ASP A 87 0.06 11.30 -10.98
CA ASP A 87 0.21 12.31 -12.04
C ASP A 87 1.54 13.06 -11.95
N LEU A 88 1.95 13.45 -10.73
CA LEU A 88 3.24 14.13 -10.49
C LEU A 88 4.46 13.23 -10.76
N LEU A 89 4.35 11.92 -10.59
CA LEU A 89 5.43 10.96 -10.85
C LEU A 89 5.43 10.46 -12.30
N ALA A 90 4.38 10.73 -13.07
CA ALA A 90 4.23 10.25 -14.44
C ALA A 90 5.38 10.72 -15.34
N GLY A 91 5.93 9.80 -16.14
CA GLY A 91 7.05 10.07 -17.05
C GLY A 91 8.41 10.31 -16.36
N GLY A 92 8.46 10.21 -15.04
CA GLY A 92 9.69 10.28 -14.25
C GLY A 92 10.39 8.92 -14.09
N PRO A 93 11.43 8.85 -13.25
CA PRO A 93 12.19 7.62 -13.00
C PRO A 93 11.46 6.59 -12.13
N VAL A 94 10.38 6.99 -11.44
CA VAL A 94 9.56 6.12 -10.61
C VAL A 94 8.50 5.45 -11.47
N PRO A 95 8.49 4.12 -11.61
CA PRO A 95 7.45 3.45 -12.37
C PRO A 95 6.12 3.52 -11.63
N VAL A 96 5.14 4.18 -12.21
CA VAL A 96 3.76 4.27 -11.71
C VAL A 96 2.78 3.98 -12.85
N PRO A 97 1.57 3.46 -12.56
CA PRO A 97 0.55 3.34 -13.59
C PRO A 97 0.18 4.73 -14.13
N PRO A 98 0.19 4.94 -15.46
CA PRO A 98 -0.27 6.20 -16.04
C PRO A 98 -1.73 6.48 -15.66
N VAL A 99 -2.00 7.65 -15.09
CA VAL A 99 -3.37 8.08 -14.77
C VAL A 99 -4.01 8.73 -15.97
N LEU A 100 -5.31 8.47 -16.19
CA LEU A 100 -6.06 8.89 -17.37
C LEU A 100 -7.12 9.94 -17.04
N GLY A 101 -7.60 9.99 -15.81
CA GLY A 101 -8.57 10.97 -15.37
C GLY A 101 -9.05 10.74 -13.95
N CYS A 102 -9.54 11.82 -13.33
CA CYS A 102 -10.13 11.81 -12.00
C CYS A 102 -11.53 12.44 -12.06
N CYS A 103 -12.50 11.82 -11.42
CA CYS A 103 -13.89 12.29 -11.35
C CYS A 103 -14.22 12.68 -9.90
N ALA A 104 -14.56 13.95 -9.70
CA ALA A 104 -15.09 14.47 -8.43
C ALA A 104 -16.61 14.69 -8.47
N ASP A 105 -17.28 14.34 -9.57
CA ASP A 105 -18.73 14.40 -9.67
C ASP A 105 -19.36 13.17 -8.99
N HIS A 106 -19.87 13.38 -7.79
CA HIS A 106 -20.53 12.34 -7.02
C HIS A 106 -21.84 11.82 -7.67
N ALA A 107 -22.39 12.53 -8.67
CA ALA A 107 -23.52 12.00 -9.43
C ALA A 107 -23.16 10.74 -10.20
N VAL A 108 -21.88 10.50 -10.53
CA VAL A 108 -21.42 9.34 -11.31
C VAL A 108 -21.36 8.06 -10.48
N THR A 109 -20.72 8.09 -9.30
CA THR A 109 -20.55 6.89 -8.45
C THR A 109 -20.93 7.08 -6.98
N GLY A 110 -21.33 8.30 -6.58
CA GLY A 110 -21.55 8.65 -5.18
C GLY A 110 -20.27 8.98 -4.41
N ALA A 111 -19.11 8.93 -5.04
CA ALA A 111 -17.81 9.27 -4.44
C ALA A 111 -16.81 9.62 -5.55
N ASP A 112 -15.71 10.29 -5.17
CA ASP A 112 -14.58 10.50 -6.08
C ASP A 112 -14.03 9.16 -6.59
N PHE A 113 -13.50 9.15 -7.81
CA PHE A 113 -12.74 8.02 -8.35
C PHE A 113 -11.70 8.51 -9.34
N TYR A 114 -10.72 7.68 -9.62
CA TYR A 114 -9.81 7.90 -10.73
C TYR A 114 -9.64 6.64 -11.57
N VAL A 115 -9.17 6.85 -12.81
CA VAL A 115 -8.87 5.79 -13.76
C VAL A 115 -7.41 5.88 -14.16
N MET A 116 -6.76 4.72 -14.22
CA MET A 116 -5.38 4.56 -14.67
C MET A 116 -5.26 3.41 -15.66
N GLU A 117 -4.17 3.34 -16.40
CA GLU A 117 -3.87 2.21 -17.25
C GLU A 117 -3.73 0.92 -16.45
N TYR A 118 -4.12 -0.19 -17.05
CA TYR A 118 -3.86 -1.51 -16.50
C TYR A 118 -2.43 -1.92 -16.84
N VAL A 119 -1.60 -2.10 -15.83
CA VAL A 119 -0.22 -2.57 -15.97
C VAL A 119 -0.15 -4.06 -15.66
N ASP A 120 0.40 -4.85 -16.58
CA ASP A 120 0.61 -6.29 -16.37
C ASP A 120 1.82 -6.55 -15.46
N GLY A 121 1.65 -7.45 -14.51
CA GLY A 121 2.72 -7.84 -13.58
C GLY A 121 2.23 -8.76 -12.48
N ILE A 122 3.15 -9.24 -11.68
CA ILE A 122 2.92 -10.08 -10.52
C ILE A 122 2.95 -9.19 -9.27
N VAL A 123 1.88 -9.22 -8.49
CA VAL A 123 1.85 -8.62 -7.15
C VAL A 123 2.24 -9.71 -6.15
N ALA A 124 3.45 -9.62 -5.59
CA ALA A 124 3.95 -10.59 -4.63
C ALA A 124 3.38 -10.31 -3.22
N ALA A 125 2.07 -10.51 -3.06
CA ALA A 125 1.35 -10.24 -1.81
C ALA A 125 1.45 -11.37 -0.77
N ASP A 126 1.68 -12.59 -1.23
CA ASP A 126 1.83 -13.81 -0.43
C ASP A 126 2.83 -14.79 -1.09
N ALA A 127 3.13 -15.87 -0.41
CA ALA A 127 4.08 -16.88 -0.90
C ALA A 127 3.64 -17.51 -2.24
N ALA A 128 2.35 -17.70 -2.46
CA ALA A 128 1.82 -18.32 -3.68
C ALA A 128 1.98 -17.38 -4.88
N SER A 129 1.62 -16.11 -4.75
CA SER A 129 1.81 -15.09 -5.79
C SER A 129 3.29 -14.79 -6.03
N ALA A 130 4.11 -14.74 -4.98
CA ALA A 130 5.56 -14.56 -5.08
C ALA A 130 6.24 -15.71 -5.84
N ALA A 131 5.72 -16.95 -5.73
CA ALA A 131 6.22 -18.11 -6.46
C ALA A 131 6.08 -17.97 -7.99
N ALA A 132 5.16 -17.11 -8.48
CA ALA A 132 5.01 -16.84 -9.91
C ALA A 132 6.19 -16.04 -10.51
N ILE A 133 7.02 -15.40 -9.68
CA ILE A 133 8.28 -14.79 -10.13
C ILE A 133 9.29 -15.92 -10.37
N PRO A 134 9.82 -16.09 -11.62
CA PRO A 134 10.78 -17.13 -11.91
C PRO A 134 12.02 -17.04 -11.00
N GLU A 135 12.53 -18.15 -10.52
CA GLU A 135 13.67 -18.21 -9.60
C GLU A 135 14.89 -17.43 -10.14
N ALA A 136 15.21 -17.59 -11.42
CA ALA A 136 16.29 -16.88 -12.07
C ALA A 136 16.14 -15.35 -12.08
N SER A 137 14.90 -14.84 -11.87
CA SER A 137 14.58 -13.41 -11.86
C SER A 137 14.50 -12.82 -10.46
N ARG A 138 14.49 -13.64 -9.38
CA ARG A 138 14.23 -13.15 -8.01
C ARG A 138 15.35 -12.24 -7.48
N ALA A 139 16.62 -12.57 -7.77
CA ALA A 139 17.73 -11.68 -7.41
C ALA A 139 17.68 -10.35 -8.20
N VAL A 140 17.21 -10.38 -9.45
CA VAL A 140 16.97 -9.17 -10.26
C VAL A 140 15.82 -8.36 -9.65
N ALA A 141 14.72 -9.02 -9.29
CA ALA A 141 13.59 -8.38 -8.62
C ALA A 141 14.01 -7.69 -7.31
N SER A 142 14.82 -8.36 -6.49
CA SER A 142 15.34 -7.78 -5.24
C SER A 142 16.12 -6.48 -5.49
N ARG A 143 16.99 -6.45 -6.50
CA ARG A 143 17.73 -5.23 -6.89
C ARG A 143 16.80 -4.15 -7.39
N ASN A 144 15.87 -4.48 -8.29
CA ASN A 144 14.95 -3.50 -8.86
C ASN A 144 13.98 -2.92 -7.83
N ILE A 145 13.56 -3.70 -6.83
CA ILE A 145 12.73 -3.21 -5.72
C ILE A 145 13.45 -2.09 -4.97
N VAL A 146 14.69 -2.32 -4.56
CA VAL A 146 15.43 -1.31 -3.80
C VAL A 146 15.85 -0.12 -4.66
N ASP A 147 16.21 -0.34 -5.93
CA ASP A 147 16.51 0.75 -6.87
C ASP A 147 15.28 1.64 -7.11
N THR A 148 14.10 1.03 -7.19
CA THR A 148 12.82 1.77 -7.31
C THR A 148 12.56 2.61 -6.06
N LEU A 149 12.81 2.08 -4.86
CA LEU A 149 12.68 2.87 -3.64
C LEU A 149 13.69 4.03 -3.60
N ALA A 150 14.93 3.79 -4.01
CA ALA A 150 15.92 4.85 -4.13
C ALA A 150 15.47 5.95 -5.12
N ALA A 151 14.85 5.57 -6.24
CA ALA A 151 14.29 6.51 -7.20
C ALA A 151 13.12 7.32 -6.62
N VAL A 152 12.21 6.69 -5.85
CA VAL A 152 11.14 7.41 -5.11
C VAL A 152 11.73 8.46 -4.19
N HIS A 153 12.75 8.10 -3.43
CA HIS A 153 13.40 8.99 -2.47
C HIS A 153 14.31 10.06 -3.11
N ALA A 154 14.64 9.93 -4.39
CA ALA A 154 15.43 10.89 -5.16
C ALA A 154 14.57 11.97 -5.84
N VAL A 155 13.25 11.84 -5.83
CA VAL A 155 12.35 12.85 -6.41
C VAL A 155 12.51 14.17 -5.66
N ASP A 156 12.69 15.26 -6.40
CA ASP A 156 12.80 16.59 -5.80
C ASP A 156 11.51 17.02 -5.11
N THR A 157 11.59 17.26 -3.81
CA THR A 157 10.50 17.74 -2.96
C THR A 157 10.74 19.15 -2.43
N THR A 158 11.76 19.85 -2.96
CA THR A 158 12.13 21.19 -2.52
C THR A 158 11.50 22.29 -3.38
N THR A 159 10.98 21.93 -4.55
CA THR A 159 10.36 22.85 -5.50
C THR A 159 8.99 22.29 -5.97
N GLY A 160 8.18 23.16 -6.59
CA GLY A 160 6.91 22.80 -7.19
C GLY A 160 5.84 22.27 -6.22
N PRO A 161 4.84 21.53 -6.72
CA PRO A 161 3.69 21.10 -5.92
C PRO A 161 4.04 20.22 -4.71
N LEU A 162 5.12 19.41 -4.81
CA LEU A 162 5.55 18.56 -3.70
C LEU A 162 6.11 19.39 -2.53
N ALA A 163 6.77 20.52 -2.79
CA ALA A 163 7.24 21.42 -1.74
C ALA A 163 6.08 22.03 -0.92
N GLU A 164 4.97 22.36 -1.60
CA GLU A 164 3.75 22.89 -0.95
C GLU A 164 3.04 21.86 -0.08
N MET A 165 3.23 20.56 -0.38
CA MET A 165 2.66 19.46 0.38
C MET A 165 3.48 19.08 1.62
N ARG A 166 4.67 19.66 1.77
CA ARG A 166 5.54 19.43 2.93
C ARG A 166 4.90 19.99 4.20
N ARG A 167 4.78 19.15 5.21
CA ARG A 167 4.25 19.56 6.53
C ARG A 167 5.39 20.02 7.44
N SER A 168 5.16 21.04 8.25
CA SER A 168 6.11 21.51 9.26
C SER A 168 6.33 20.50 10.39
N GLY A 169 7.51 20.54 11.00
CA GLY A 169 7.92 19.70 12.13
C GLY A 169 8.36 18.28 11.72
N SER A 170 8.86 17.52 12.67
CA SER A 170 9.37 16.16 12.43
C SER A 170 8.27 15.21 11.95
N TYR A 171 8.59 14.39 10.94
CA TYR A 171 7.72 13.33 10.44
C TYR A 171 7.42 12.30 11.54
N LEU A 172 8.46 11.82 12.22
CA LEU A 172 8.33 10.81 13.28
C LEU A 172 7.45 11.31 14.44
N GLU A 173 7.64 12.55 14.92
CA GLU A 173 6.78 13.12 15.95
C GLU A 173 5.31 13.16 15.53
N ARG A 174 5.04 13.58 14.28
CA ARG A 174 3.67 13.62 13.75
C ARG A 174 3.05 12.23 13.70
N GLN A 175 3.81 11.21 13.29
CA GLN A 175 3.34 9.84 13.20
C GLN A 175 3.09 9.24 14.59
N LEU A 176 4.04 9.34 15.52
CA LEU A 176 3.89 8.87 16.90
C LEU A 176 2.66 9.50 17.56
N ARG A 177 2.48 10.81 17.43
CA ARG A 177 1.32 11.54 17.97
C ARG A 177 0.00 11.13 17.31
N ARG A 178 0.00 10.88 16.00
CA ARG A 178 -1.20 10.39 15.28
C ARG A 178 -1.65 9.04 15.82
N TRP A 179 -0.72 8.08 15.90
CA TRP A 179 -1.02 6.72 16.34
C TRP A 179 -1.35 6.66 17.84
N HIS A 180 -0.63 7.42 18.67
CA HIS A 180 -0.99 7.60 20.08
C HIS A 180 -2.45 8.01 20.24
N ARG A 181 -2.88 9.07 19.53
CA ARG A 181 -4.27 9.52 19.57
C ARG A 181 -5.25 8.43 19.11
N GLN A 182 -4.91 7.67 18.05
CA GLN A 182 -5.77 6.59 17.55
C GLN A 182 -5.93 5.46 18.58
N LEU A 183 -4.85 5.02 19.21
CA LEU A 183 -4.87 4.01 20.27
C LEU A 183 -5.66 4.47 21.48
N THR A 184 -5.49 5.74 21.90
CA THR A 184 -6.27 6.35 22.99
C THR A 184 -7.77 6.36 22.69
N LEU A 185 -8.15 6.80 21.48
CA LEU A 185 -9.56 6.82 21.05
C LEU A 185 -10.14 5.40 20.91
N GLY A 186 -9.34 4.41 20.57
CA GLY A 186 -9.69 3.00 20.56
C GLY A 186 -9.82 2.36 21.93
N GLY A 187 -9.54 3.10 23.01
CA GLY A 187 -9.67 2.61 24.39
C GLY A 187 -8.60 1.60 24.80
N LEU A 188 -7.42 1.61 24.14
CA LEU A 188 -6.34 0.70 24.48
C LEU A 188 -5.87 0.91 25.93
N GLY A 189 -5.92 -0.16 26.73
CA GLY A 189 -5.39 -0.20 28.09
C GLY A 189 -3.86 -0.23 28.14
N PRO A 190 -3.26 -0.16 29.34
CA PRO A 190 -1.81 -0.29 29.51
C PRO A 190 -1.26 -1.60 28.92
N GLY A 191 -0.06 -1.56 28.34
CA GLY A 191 0.57 -2.74 27.77
C GLY A 191 1.72 -2.45 26.81
N PRO A 192 2.21 -3.49 26.10
CA PRO A 192 3.44 -3.43 25.30
C PRO A 192 3.45 -2.32 24.24
N LEU A 193 2.29 -1.99 23.63
CA LEU A 193 2.22 -0.94 22.61
C LEU A 193 2.59 0.43 23.18
N TRP A 194 2.18 0.73 24.44
CA TRP A 194 2.54 2.00 25.10
C TRP A 194 4.00 2.03 25.53
N GLU A 195 4.52 0.89 26.03
CA GLU A 195 5.94 0.78 26.39
C GLU A 195 6.85 1.05 25.20
N VAL A 196 6.52 0.48 24.04
CA VAL A 196 7.27 0.71 22.79
C VAL A 196 7.08 2.13 22.27
N HIS A 197 5.88 2.71 22.35
CA HIS A 197 5.65 4.12 22.03
C HIS A 197 6.58 5.04 22.81
N ASP A 198 6.69 4.81 24.12
CA ASP A 198 7.55 5.60 25.00
C ASP A 198 9.04 5.41 24.69
N LEU A 199 9.45 4.18 24.35
CA LEU A 199 10.82 3.90 23.90
C LEU A 199 11.14 4.62 22.59
N LEU A 200 10.25 4.54 21.59
CA LEU A 200 10.39 5.24 20.31
C LEU A 200 10.44 6.76 20.52
N THR A 201 9.61 7.30 21.39
CA THR A 201 9.61 8.75 21.70
C THR A 201 10.92 9.21 22.32
N ARG A 202 11.49 8.42 23.25
CA ARG A 202 12.76 8.76 23.93
C ARG A 202 14.00 8.58 23.06
N ARG A 203 13.97 7.64 22.11
CA ARG A 203 15.11 7.28 21.25
C ARG A 203 15.00 7.83 19.82
N MET A 204 14.07 8.74 19.58
CA MET A 204 13.81 9.29 18.26
C MET A 204 15.06 9.95 17.67
N PRO A 205 15.54 9.51 16.52
CA PRO A 205 16.68 10.12 15.85
C PRO A 205 16.33 11.46 15.23
N ASP A 206 17.33 12.24 14.92
CA ASP A 206 17.18 13.43 14.10
C ASP A 206 16.80 13.05 12.65
N GLU A 207 15.82 13.73 12.11
CA GLU A 207 15.41 13.57 10.71
C GLU A 207 16.47 14.15 9.77
N ARG A 208 17.16 13.28 9.03
CA ARG A 208 18.28 13.69 8.15
C ARG A 208 17.88 13.79 6.69
N TRP A 209 16.89 12.99 6.26
CA TRP A 209 16.58 12.80 4.85
C TRP A 209 15.09 12.99 4.58
N THR A 210 14.73 14.14 4.04
CA THR A 210 13.33 14.43 3.65
C THR A 210 13.14 14.14 2.16
N GLY A 211 12.08 13.44 1.83
CA GLY A 211 11.68 13.11 0.45
C GLY A 211 10.25 12.58 0.40
N ILE A 212 9.87 12.00 -0.74
CA ILE A 212 8.61 11.26 -0.82
C ILE A 212 8.76 10.00 0.03
N THR A 213 7.85 9.83 0.97
CA THR A 213 7.67 8.59 1.74
C THR A 213 6.41 7.92 1.22
N HIS A 214 6.52 6.69 0.73
CA HIS A 214 5.39 5.89 0.24
C HIS A 214 4.48 5.47 1.40
N GLY A 215 5.08 5.07 2.51
CA GLY A 215 4.39 4.70 3.74
C GLY A 215 3.99 3.22 3.84
N ASP A 216 3.99 2.46 2.75
CA ASP A 216 3.78 1.00 2.71
C ASP A 216 4.57 0.36 1.56
N PHE A 217 5.86 0.74 1.40
CA PHE A 217 6.69 0.21 0.33
C PHE A 217 7.17 -1.21 0.65
N ARG A 218 6.61 -2.19 -0.04
CA ARG A 218 6.90 -3.62 0.11
C ARG A 218 6.57 -4.38 -1.17
N PRO A 219 7.11 -5.61 -1.37
CA PRO A 219 6.87 -6.38 -2.60
C PRO A 219 5.38 -6.56 -2.95
N GLY A 220 4.50 -6.66 -1.94
CA GLY A 220 3.04 -6.77 -2.14
C GLY A 220 2.36 -5.52 -2.69
N ASN A 221 3.07 -4.39 -2.81
CA ASN A 221 2.59 -3.15 -3.41
C ASN A 221 3.36 -2.80 -4.69
N LEU A 222 3.98 -3.79 -5.32
CA LEU A 222 4.72 -3.62 -6.57
C LEU A 222 4.18 -4.58 -7.64
N LEU A 223 4.10 -4.11 -8.89
CA LEU A 223 3.92 -4.97 -10.04
C LEU A 223 5.30 -5.36 -10.58
N ILE A 224 5.62 -6.64 -10.50
CA ILE A 224 6.92 -7.20 -10.88
C ILE A 224 6.75 -8.02 -12.16
N GLY A 225 7.57 -7.75 -13.16
CA GLY A 225 7.61 -8.52 -14.39
C GLY A 225 8.25 -9.92 -14.18
N VAL A 226 7.98 -10.84 -15.06
CA VAL A 226 8.62 -12.18 -15.07
C VAL A 226 10.15 -12.11 -15.21
N ASP A 227 10.67 -10.99 -15.71
CA ASP A 227 12.10 -10.67 -15.84
C ASP A 227 12.69 -10.05 -14.56
N GLY A 228 11.86 -9.82 -13.52
CA GLY A 228 12.25 -9.19 -12.26
C GLY A 228 12.24 -7.66 -12.29
N THR A 229 11.80 -7.01 -13.37
CA THR A 229 11.66 -5.55 -13.41
C THR A 229 10.47 -5.09 -12.59
N VAL A 230 10.59 -3.99 -11.84
CA VAL A 230 9.44 -3.31 -11.22
C VAL A 230 8.76 -2.46 -12.30
N ARG A 231 7.52 -2.83 -12.65
CA ARG A 231 6.72 -2.17 -13.67
C ARG A 231 5.85 -1.06 -13.13
N ALA A 232 5.43 -1.16 -11.87
CA ALA A 232 4.70 -0.10 -11.21
C ALA A 232 4.77 -0.22 -9.68
N VAL A 233 4.81 0.92 -9.00
CA VAL A 233 4.56 1.07 -7.57
C VAL A 233 3.08 1.38 -7.37
N LEU A 234 2.41 0.61 -6.52
CA LEU A 234 0.99 0.67 -6.24
C LEU A 234 0.71 1.16 -4.83
N ASP A 235 -0.54 1.54 -4.57
CA ASP A 235 -1.09 1.84 -3.24
C ASP A 235 -0.43 3.03 -2.54
N TRP A 236 -0.54 4.19 -3.18
CA TRP A 236 -0.01 5.47 -2.71
C TRP A 236 -0.90 6.17 -1.66
N GLU A 237 -1.84 5.48 -1.03
CA GLU A 237 -2.78 6.10 -0.09
C GLU A 237 -2.10 6.71 1.15
N LEU A 238 -0.94 6.19 1.57
CA LEU A 238 -0.20 6.63 2.75
C LEU A 238 0.95 7.61 2.44
N TRP A 239 1.19 7.92 1.17
CA TRP A 239 2.31 8.75 0.79
C TRP A 239 2.34 10.13 1.47
N THR A 240 3.51 10.69 1.64
CA THR A 240 3.70 12.05 2.16
C THR A 240 5.11 12.54 1.82
N VAL A 241 5.35 13.84 1.97
CA VAL A 241 6.71 14.35 2.08
C VAL A 241 7.13 14.26 3.55
N GLY A 242 8.15 13.45 3.82
CA GLY A 242 8.60 13.14 5.18
C GLY A 242 9.96 12.45 5.22
N ASP A 243 10.25 11.79 6.33
CA ASP A 243 11.51 11.07 6.53
C ASP A 243 11.51 9.76 5.76
N VAL A 244 12.35 9.70 4.72
CA VAL A 244 12.46 8.53 3.83
C VAL A 244 12.98 7.28 4.53
N MET A 245 13.67 7.42 5.67
CA MET A 245 14.14 6.29 6.46
C MET A 245 12.99 5.44 7.00
N ALA A 246 11.79 6.01 7.13
CA ALA A 246 10.60 5.26 7.53
C ALA A 246 10.21 4.18 6.50
N ASP A 247 10.40 4.41 5.19
CA ASP A 247 10.17 3.41 4.16
C ASP A 247 11.27 2.33 4.15
N ILE A 248 12.51 2.70 4.45
CA ILE A 248 13.61 1.73 4.59
C ILE A 248 13.36 0.80 5.78
N GLY A 249 12.98 1.35 6.93
CA GLY A 249 12.60 0.55 8.09
C GLY A 249 11.40 -0.37 7.82
N TRP A 250 10.44 0.13 7.05
CA TRP A 250 9.29 -0.66 6.61
C TRP A 250 9.69 -1.80 5.65
N LEU A 251 10.52 -1.51 4.65
CA LEU A 251 11.04 -2.51 3.72
C LEU A 251 11.86 -3.57 4.46
N ALA A 252 12.75 -3.16 5.39
CA ALA A 252 13.54 -4.07 6.19
C ALA A 252 12.65 -5.00 7.05
N ALA A 253 11.61 -4.47 7.68
CA ALA A 253 10.64 -5.27 8.42
C ALA A 253 9.91 -6.27 7.50
N ALA A 254 9.47 -5.84 6.30
CA ALA A 254 8.79 -6.69 5.34
C ALA A 254 9.72 -7.73 4.71
N TRP A 255 11.02 -7.47 4.66
CA TRP A 255 12.01 -8.41 4.11
C TRP A 255 12.40 -9.51 5.09
N THR A 256 12.36 -9.22 6.39
CA THR A 256 12.84 -10.11 7.44
C THR A 256 11.74 -10.83 8.21
N SER A 257 10.48 -10.43 8.04
CA SER A 257 9.36 -11.00 8.80
C SER A 257 8.15 -11.27 7.92
N ALA A 258 7.83 -12.54 7.72
CA ALA A 258 6.66 -12.96 6.95
C ALA A 258 5.35 -12.67 7.66
N GLU A 259 5.33 -12.80 8.99
CA GLU A 259 4.09 -12.80 9.77
C GLU A 259 3.25 -11.54 9.60
N PRO A 260 3.77 -10.30 9.71
CA PRO A 260 2.88 -9.15 9.54
C PRO A 260 2.53 -8.84 8.06
N PHE A 261 3.34 -9.33 7.10
CA PHE A 261 3.26 -8.92 5.68
C PHE A 261 2.72 -10.01 4.75
N GLY A 262 2.42 -11.20 5.27
CA GLY A 262 1.92 -12.34 4.51
C GLY A 262 3.01 -13.26 3.97
N TRP A 263 4.19 -12.73 3.63
CA TRP A 263 5.40 -13.47 3.26
C TRP A 263 6.62 -12.56 3.34
N ALA A 264 7.81 -13.15 3.28
CA ALA A 264 9.07 -12.43 3.18
C ALA A 264 9.96 -13.07 2.09
N PRO A 265 10.78 -12.28 1.37
CA PRO A 265 11.76 -12.80 0.45
C PRO A 265 12.73 -13.78 1.14
N ASP A 266 12.90 -14.98 0.56
CA ASP A 266 13.78 -16.03 1.10
C ASP A 266 15.02 -16.16 0.23
N PRO A 267 16.24 -15.97 0.77
CA PRO A 267 17.47 -16.19 0.03
C PRO A 267 17.61 -17.62 -0.50
N ALA A 268 17.11 -18.63 0.21
CA ALA A 268 17.09 -20.00 -0.26
C ALA A 268 16.21 -20.20 -1.50
N ALA A 269 15.25 -19.31 -1.73
CA ALA A 269 14.42 -19.28 -2.93
C ALA A 269 14.97 -18.36 -4.04
N GLY A 270 16.19 -17.82 -3.91
CA GLY A 270 16.87 -16.99 -4.91
C GLY A 270 16.67 -15.48 -4.79
N TYR A 271 16.03 -14.98 -3.73
CA TYR A 271 16.01 -13.55 -3.42
C TYR A 271 17.35 -13.13 -2.78
N LEU A 272 17.64 -11.83 -2.80
CA LEU A 272 18.79 -11.30 -2.05
C LEU A 272 18.44 -11.20 -0.55
N ASP A 273 19.44 -11.40 0.31
CA ASP A 273 19.32 -11.13 1.73
C ASP A 273 19.16 -9.62 2.02
N ILE A 274 18.67 -9.29 3.20
CA ILE A 274 18.38 -7.91 3.57
C ILE A 274 19.65 -7.04 3.61
N ASP A 275 20.78 -7.58 4.04
CA ASP A 275 22.02 -6.81 4.16
C ASP A 275 22.49 -6.37 2.77
N THR A 276 22.42 -7.26 1.78
CA THR A 276 22.71 -6.95 0.37
C THR A 276 21.76 -5.90 -0.20
N VAL A 277 20.45 -5.97 0.12
CA VAL A 277 19.44 -4.99 -0.30
C VAL A 277 19.72 -3.62 0.31
N LEU A 278 20.03 -3.56 1.60
CA LEU A 278 20.33 -2.32 2.31
C LEU A 278 21.64 -1.68 1.87
N ALA A 279 22.69 -2.48 1.66
CA ALA A 279 23.97 -1.99 1.12
C ALA A 279 23.76 -1.33 -0.25
N ARG A 280 22.96 -1.98 -1.14
CA ARG A 280 22.63 -1.41 -2.45
C ARG A 280 21.88 -0.07 -2.34
N TYR A 281 20.94 0.05 -1.39
CA TYR A 281 20.26 1.34 -1.15
C TYR A 281 21.24 2.42 -0.69
N ALA A 282 22.10 2.12 0.27
CA ALA A 282 23.11 3.04 0.78
C ALA A 282 24.05 3.52 -0.33
N ASP A 283 24.54 2.57 -1.17
CA ASP A 283 25.40 2.86 -2.32
C ASP A 283 24.69 3.76 -3.36
N ALA A 284 23.44 3.45 -3.69
CA ALA A 284 22.67 4.19 -4.70
C ALA A 284 22.29 5.61 -4.25
N THR A 285 22.14 5.83 -2.95
CA THR A 285 21.64 7.11 -2.40
C THR A 285 22.67 7.93 -1.65
N GLY A 286 23.80 7.32 -1.26
CA GLY A 286 24.80 7.92 -0.36
C GLY A 286 24.30 8.15 1.07
N ARG A 287 23.18 7.52 1.47
CA ARG A 287 22.57 7.71 2.80
C ARG A 287 23.09 6.69 3.79
N ALA A 288 23.51 7.15 4.95
CA ALA A 288 23.85 6.27 6.08
C ALA A 288 22.59 5.67 6.70
N LEU A 289 22.68 4.41 7.13
CA LEU A 289 21.58 3.64 7.71
C LEU A 289 21.80 3.38 9.23
N ASP A 290 22.49 4.29 9.91
CA ASP A 290 22.90 4.12 11.31
C ASP A 290 21.73 3.88 12.28
N ASP A 291 20.58 4.51 12.01
CA ASP A 291 19.38 4.44 12.86
C ASP A 291 18.35 3.41 12.34
N LEU A 292 18.74 2.47 11.47
CA LEU A 292 17.81 1.54 10.80
C LEU A 292 16.97 0.74 11.81
N SER A 293 17.56 0.27 12.90
CA SER A 293 16.86 -0.49 13.94
C SER A 293 15.70 0.31 14.56
N TYR A 294 15.89 1.62 14.72
CA TYR A 294 14.80 2.50 15.17
C TYR A 294 13.63 2.51 14.16
N TYR A 295 13.91 2.70 12.89
CA TYR A 295 12.88 2.78 11.85
C TYR A 295 12.20 1.44 11.61
N GLN A 296 12.92 0.33 11.74
CA GLN A 296 12.35 -1.01 11.67
C GLN A 296 11.43 -1.27 12.88
N ALA A 297 11.85 -0.90 14.08
CA ALA A 297 11.01 -0.98 15.28
C ALA A 297 9.76 -0.08 15.15
N PHE A 298 9.92 1.13 14.62
CA PHE A 298 8.81 2.02 14.35
C PHE A 298 7.80 1.42 13.35
N ALA A 299 8.28 0.74 12.30
CA ALA A 299 7.45 0.05 11.32
C ALA A 299 6.62 -1.07 11.98
N LEU A 300 7.26 -1.93 12.78
CA LEU A 300 6.59 -3.02 13.51
C LEU A 300 5.58 -2.49 14.54
N TRP A 301 5.94 -1.44 15.28
CA TRP A 301 5.02 -0.80 16.21
C TRP A 301 3.81 -0.17 15.51
N ARG A 302 4.02 0.47 14.35
CA ARG A 302 2.93 1.00 13.53
C ARG A 302 1.98 -0.10 13.07
N LEU A 303 2.52 -1.26 12.66
CA LEU A 303 1.70 -2.44 12.34
C LEU A 303 0.92 -2.95 13.55
N ALA A 304 1.55 -2.97 14.74
CA ALA A 304 0.86 -3.31 15.99
C ALA A 304 -0.32 -2.37 16.27
N ALA A 305 -0.12 -1.05 16.07
CA ALA A 305 -1.18 -0.05 16.24
C ALA A 305 -2.32 -0.20 15.22
N ILE A 306 -2.00 -0.54 13.97
CA ILE A 306 -3.01 -0.86 12.93
C ILE A 306 -3.79 -2.13 13.32
N ALA A 307 -3.10 -3.19 13.72
CA ALA A 307 -3.72 -4.46 14.14
C ALA A 307 -4.64 -4.26 15.35
N GLU A 308 -4.23 -3.45 16.33
CA GLU A 308 -5.06 -3.09 17.49
C GLU A 308 -6.33 -2.33 17.06
N GLY A 309 -6.22 -1.39 16.11
CA GLY A 309 -7.38 -0.70 15.57
C GLY A 309 -8.38 -1.65 14.87
N VAL A 310 -7.89 -2.71 14.21
CA VAL A 310 -8.73 -3.77 13.64
C VAL A 310 -9.38 -4.60 14.76
N ALA A 311 -8.58 -5.09 15.73
CA ALA A 311 -9.06 -5.87 16.87
C ALA A 311 -10.12 -5.12 17.69
N ALA A 312 -9.92 -3.81 17.92
CA ALA A 312 -10.88 -2.98 18.63
C ALA A 312 -12.24 -2.90 17.90
N ARG A 313 -12.24 -2.79 16.56
CA ARG A 313 -13.50 -2.80 15.77
C ARG A 313 -14.23 -4.14 15.83
N PHE A 314 -13.48 -5.25 15.83
CA PHE A 314 -14.06 -6.58 16.01
C PHE A 314 -14.66 -6.75 17.41
N ARG A 315 -13.94 -6.34 18.47
CA ARG A 315 -14.46 -6.35 19.84
C ARG A 315 -15.72 -5.48 20.00
N ALA A 316 -15.82 -4.38 19.26
CA ALA A 316 -17.00 -3.51 19.26
C ALA A 316 -18.16 -4.05 18.39
N GLY A 317 -18.00 -5.18 17.69
CA GLY A 317 -19.04 -5.80 16.87
C GLY A 317 -19.39 -5.02 15.59
N VAL A 318 -18.57 -4.05 15.16
CA VAL A 318 -18.88 -3.20 13.99
C VAL A 318 -18.37 -3.78 12.66
N MET A 319 -17.72 -4.94 12.69
CA MET A 319 -17.13 -5.57 11.50
C MET A 319 -17.99 -6.67 10.86
N GLY A 320 -19.20 -6.93 11.40
CA GLY A 320 -20.06 -8.03 10.95
C GLY A 320 -19.48 -9.41 11.29
N GLU A 321 -20.24 -10.47 10.97
CA GLU A 321 -19.77 -11.86 11.13
C GLU A 321 -18.76 -12.18 10.03
N GLN A 322 -17.52 -12.47 10.41
CA GLN A 322 -16.44 -12.94 9.54
C GLN A 322 -15.81 -14.16 10.21
N ASP A 323 -15.44 -15.14 9.41
CA ASP A 323 -14.70 -16.32 9.86
C ASP A 323 -13.23 -15.95 10.11
N ILE A 324 -12.96 -15.34 11.27
CA ILE A 324 -11.64 -14.88 11.67
C ILE A 324 -11.33 -15.46 13.05
N ASP A 325 -10.11 -15.94 13.22
CA ASP A 325 -9.60 -16.33 14.54
C ASP A 325 -9.46 -15.08 15.44
N VAL A 326 -10.44 -14.93 16.32
CA VAL A 326 -10.51 -13.79 17.27
C VAL A 326 -9.33 -13.80 18.25
N THR A 327 -8.81 -14.99 18.59
CA THR A 327 -7.65 -15.13 19.48
C THR A 327 -6.42 -14.58 18.81
N GLU A 328 -6.13 -15.04 17.60
CA GLU A 328 -5.02 -14.53 16.77
C GLU A 328 -5.11 -13.02 16.55
N LEU A 329 -6.31 -12.52 16.22
CA LEU A 329 -6.54 -11.08 16.03
C LEU A 329 -6.25 -10.27 17.29
N SER A 330 -6.55 -10.82 18.47
CA SER A 330 -6.37 -10.13 19.76
C SER A 330 -4.92 -10.17 20.26
N GLU A 331 -4.16 -11.22 19.96
CA GLU A 331 -2.77 -11.40 20.43
C GLU A 331 -1.75 -10.74 19.49
N ARG A 332 -2.06 -10.63 18.22
CA ARG A 332 -1.17 -10.09 17.19
C ARG A 332 -0.58 -8.69 17.52
N PRO A 333 -1.37 -7.71 18.03
CA PRO A 333 -0.81 -6.40 18.38
C PRO A 333 0.31 -6.48 19.43
N ALA A 334 0.15 -7.31 20.46
CA ALA A 334 1.15 -7.48 21.51
C ALA A 334 2.41 -8.15 20.97
N ARG A 335 2.30 -9.21 20.17
CA ARG A 335 3.46 -9.87 19.53
C ARG A 335 4.25 -8.92 18.64
N LEU A 336 3.58 -8.11 17.83
CA LEU A 336 4.24 -7.11 16.99
C LEU A 336 4.93 -6.03 17.82
N ALA A 337 4.35 -5.59 18.92
CA ALA A 337 4.98 -4.64 19.84
C ALA A 337 6.22 -5.25 20.51
N GLU A 338 6.18 -6.51 20.90
CA GLU A 338 7.34 -7.23 21.45
C GLU A 338 8.46 -7.37 20.41
N SER A 339 8.12 -7.69 19.16
CA SER A 339 9.09 -7.70 18.06
C SER A 339 9.72 -6.33 17.83
N ALA A 340 8.93 -5.26 17.87
CA ALA A 340 9.43 -3.89 17.78
C ALA A 340 10.38 -3.55 18.93
N ARG A 341 10.04 -3.95 20.15
CA ARG A 341 10.90 -3.76 21.33
C ARG A 341 12.23 -4.50 21.17
N ALA A 342 12.19 -5.76 20.74
CA ALA A 342 13.39 -6.57 20.54
C ALA A 342 14.36 -5.91 19.55
N VAL A 343 13.86 -5.46 18.38
CA VAL A 343 14.66 -4.75 17.38
C VAL A 343 15.25 -3.44 17.92
N LEU A 344 14.52 -2.74 18.79
CA LEU A 344 14.97 -1.45 19.32
C LEU A 344 16.01 -1.58 20.46
N THR A 345 16.05 -2.73 21.13
CA THR A 345 16.87 -2.92 22.34
C THR A 345 18.02 -3.92 22.15
N GLY A 346 17.99 -4.73 21.06
CA GLY A 346 19.06 -5.67 20.68
C GLY A 346 20.17 -4.97 19.99
#